data_63605d67d2db78caca62d153f0896ea3
#
_entry.id   63605d67d2db78caca62d153f0896ea3
#
_cell.length_a   1.000
_cell.length_b   1.000
_cell.length_c   1.000
_cell.angle_alpha   90.00
_cell.angle_beta   90.00
_cell.angle_gamma   90.00
#
_symmetry.space_group_name_H-M   'P 1'
#
loop_
_entity.id
_entity.type
_entity.pdbx_description
1 polymer ?
#
loop_
_entity_poly.entity_id
_entity_poly.type
_entity_poly.pdbx_seq_one_letter_code
_entity_poly.pdbx_strand_id
1 'polypeptide(L)'
;MIKHIRILPGGLAVLAAVLLCLLTACRDHSRDGMSGADLNLYNHGPDAIVSVQVNGYGGPGANSYGGGGGFCCVMVPDVWRPGLTAKITWTSDPNYWMKSSEMPDDYETHYQRHGPIIVPIERWEKGQACGFDVHIFPCDKVRIVRSCIPPGQPGYPVPQSPPDWKERA
;
A
#
# COMPACT_ATOMS: atom_id res chain seq x y z
N MET A 1 52.12 -39.74 -3.38
CA MET A 1 51.21 -40.55 -4.18
C MET A 1 49.93 -39.76 -4.42
N ILE A 2 49.79 -39.08 -5.55
CA ILE A 2 48.61 -38.29 -5.90
C ILE A 2 47.67 -39.22 -6.69
N LYS A 3 46.52 -39.57 -6.11
CA LYS A 3 45.50 -40.35 -6.79
C LYS A 3 44.78 -39.44 -7.82
N HIS A 4 45.03 -39.72 -9.10
CA HIS A 4 44.25 -39.09 -10.18
C HIS A 4 42.80 -39.61 -10.13
N ILE A 5 41.89 -38.72 -9.75
CA ILE A 5 40.45 -38.99 -9.86
C ILE A 5 40.09 -38.88 -11.35
N ARG A 6 39.81 -40.02 -11.97
CA ARG A 6 39.27 -40.09 -13.34
C ARG A 6 37.77 -39.74 -13.28
N ILE A 7 37.46 -38.49 -13.62
CA ILE A 7 36.08 -38.09 -13.82
C ILE A 7 35.60 -38.69 -15.14
N LEU A 8 34.65 -39.62 -15.07
CA LEU A 8 34.01 -40.19 -16.27
C LEU A 8 33.27 -39.05 -17.02
N PRO A 9 33.28 -39.04 -18.38
CA PRO A 9 32.69 -38.01 -19.19
C PRO A 9 31.16 -37.83 -18.95
N GLY A 10 30.46 -38.85 -18.45
CA GLY A 10 29.07 -38.76 -18.06
C GLY A 10 28.81 -37.93 -16.80
N GLY A 11 29.76 -37.87 -15.86
CA GLY A 11 29.63 -37.08 -14.63
C GLY A 11 29.65 -35.56 -14.87
N LEU A 12 30.45 -35.13 -15.85
CA LEU A 12 30.52 -33.69 -16.20
C LEU A 12 29.23 -33.19 -16.87
N ALA A 13 28.63 -34.05 -17.72
CA ALA A 13 27.35 -33.76 -18.38
C ALA A 13 26.19 -33.65 -17.39
N VAL A 14 26.14 -34.50 -16.37
CA VAL A 14 25.13 -34.48 -15.32
C VAL A 14 25.29 -33.21 -14.44
N LEU A 15 26.53 -32.85 -14.07
CA LEU A 15 26.81 -31.66 -13.30
C LEU A 15 26.42 -30.37 -14.07
N ALA A 16 26.72 -30.32 -15.37
CA ALA A 16 26.33 -29.19 -16.23
C ALA A 16 24.80 -29.07 -16.37
N ALA A 17 24.08 -30.20 -16.50
CA ALA A 17 22.63 -30.21 -16.57
C ALA A 17 21.97 -29.75 -15.26
N VAL A 18 22.50 -30.19 -14.11
CA VAL A 18 22.00 -29.75 -12.78
C VAL A 18 22.28 -28.24 -12.57
N LEU A 19 23.46 -27.77 -12.96
CA LEU A 19 23.79 -26.35 -12.88
C LEU A 19 22.89 -25.50 -13.78
N LEU A 20 22.58 -25.98 -14.99
CA LEU A 20 21.64 -25.31 -15.91
C LEU A 20 20.22 -25.28 -15.36
N CYS A 21 19.77 -26.35 -14.71
CA CYS A 21 18.46 -26.38 -14.03
C CYS A 21 18.40 -25.43 -12.84
N LEU A 22 19.48 -25.25 -12.10
CA LEU A 22 19.54 -24.31 -10.98
C LEU A 22 19.53 -22.84 -11.46
N LEU A 23 20.10 -22.54 -12.63
CA LEU A 23 20.09 -21.21 -13.22
C LEU A 23 18.72 -20.84 -13.81
N THR A 24 17.90 -21.82 -14.20
CA THR A 24 16.53 -21.57 -14.69
C THR A 24 15.50 -21.50 -13.57
N ALA A 25 15.81 -21.96 -12.36
CA ALA A 25 14.91 -21.91 -11.20
C ALA A 25 14.73 -20.51 -10.61
N CYS A 26 15.64 -19.57 -10.91
CA CYS A 26 15.49 -18.15 -10.55
C CYS A 26 14.79 -17.35 -11.66
N ARG A 27 13.73 -17.87 -12.27
CA ARG A 27 12.80 -17.03 -12.99
C ARG A 27 12.00 -16.27 -11.93
N ASP A 28 12.18 -14.94 -11.95
CA ASP A 28 11.30 -14.01 -11.26
C ASP A 28 9.86 -14.45 -11.48
N HIS A 29 9.25 -14.97 -10.43
CA HIS A 29 7.81 -15.13 -10.35
C HIS A 29 7.20 -13.76 -10.05
N SER A 30 7.47 -12.78 -10.92
CA SER A 30 6.58 -11.63 -11.03
C SER A 30 5.22 -12.25 -11.37
N ARG A 31 4.30 -12.22 -10.43
CA ARG A 31 2.92 -12.68 -10.67
C ARG A 31 2.45 -11.92 -11.88
N ASP A 32 2.32 -12.61 -13.01
CA ASP A 32 2.13 -12.04 -14.33
C ASP A 32 1.12 -10.88 -14.28
N GLY A 33 1.60 -9.66 -14.53
CA GLY A 33 0.78 -8.44 -14.56
C GLY A 33 0.40 -7.82 -13.22
N MET A 34 1.10 -8.15 -12.11
CA MET A 34 0.91 -7.54 -10.79
C MET A 34 2.23 -7.00 -10.24
N SER A 35 2.22 -5.82 -9.66
CA SER A 35 3.37 -5.23 -8.96
C SER A 35 3.01 -4.78 -7.55
N GLY A 36 4.01 -4.77 -6.68
CA GLY A 36 3.89 -4.16 -5.35
C GLY A 36 3.92 -2.65 -5.44
N ALA A 37 3.00 -1.98 -4.75
CA ALA A 37 2.97 -0.53 -4.63
C ALA A 37 2.99 -0.12 -3.16
N ASP A 38 3.73 0.94 -2.84
CA ASP A 38 3.73 1.51 -1.51
C ASP A 38 2.36 2.10 -1.21
N LEU A 39 1.82 1.73 -0.03
CA LEU A 39 0.57 2.24 0.48
C LEU A 39 0.81 3.55 1.21
N ASN A 40 0.20 4.61 0.73
CA ASN A 40 0.16 5.91 1.36
C ASN A 40 -1.26 6.25 1.79
N LEU A 41 -1.39 6.87 2.95
CA LEU A 41 -2.66 7.30 3.51
C LEU A 41 -2.68 8.83 3.64
N TYR A 42 -3.77 9.44 3.18
CA TYR A 42 -4.04 10.88 3.30
C TYR A 42 -5.37 11.06 4.00
N ASN A 43 -5.31 11.63 5.19
CA ASN A 43 -6.46 11.90 6.04
C ASN A 43 -6.92 13.36 5.86
N HIS A 44 -8.13 13.54 5.40
CA HIS A 44 -8.78 14.84 5.20
C HIS A 44 -9.80 15.17 6.29
N GLY A 45 -9.84 14.36 7.35
CA GLY A 45 -10.74 14.50 8.48
C GLY A 45 -10.07 15.01 9.76
N PRO A 46 -10.89 15.41 10.75
CA PRO A 46 -10.40 15.91 12.04
C PRO A 46 -9.84 14.80 12.95
N ASP A 47 -10.37 13.59 12.85
CA ASP A 47 -9.94 12.47 13.67
C ASP A 47 -8.65 11.86 13.09
N ALA A 48 -7.69 11.52 13.95
CA ALA A 48 -6.52 10.79 13.49
C ALA A 48 -6.92 9.37 13.04
N ILE A 49 -6.24 8.84 12.05
CA ILE A 49 -6.41 7.45 11.61
C ILE A 49 -5.30 6.62 12.25
N VAL A 50 -5.66 5.67 13.08
CA VAL A 50 -4.73 4.77 13.78
C VAL A 50 -4.15 3.76 12.80
N SER A 51 -4.99 3.21 11.93
CA SER A 51 -4.60 2.22 10.94
C SER A 51 -5.60 2.16 9.80
N VAL A 52 -5.11 1.80 8.62
CA VAL A 52 -5.93 1.46 7.44
C VAL A 52 -5.65 0.04 6.99
N GLN A 53 -6.62 -0.62 6.40
CA GLN A 53 -6.43 -1.91 5.73
C GLN A 53 -6.99 -1.83 4.31
N VAL A 54 -6.22 -2.34 3.37
CA VAL A 54 -6.58 -2.46 1.95
C VAL A 54 -6.58 -3.93 1.58
N ASN A 55 -7.74 -4.49 1.25
CA ASN A 55 -7.91 -5.92 0.94
C ASN A 55 -7.36 -6.86 2.04
N GLY A 56 -7.37 -6.41 3.31
CA GLY A 56 -6.82 -7.15 4.45
C GLY A 56 -5.32 -6.94 4.69
N TYR A 57 -4.60 -6.23 3.82
CA TYR A 57 -3.23 -5.79 4.08
C TYR A 57 -3.26 -4.57 5.00
N GLY A 58 -2.51 -4.62 6.08
CA GLY A 58 -2.32 -3.49 6.99
C GLY A 58 -1.55 -2.35 6.31
N GLY A 59 -1.85 -1.13 6.74
CA GLY A 59 -1.23 0.09 6.24
C GLY A 59 -0.93 1.09 7.36
N PRO A 60 -0.42 2.28 7.01
CA PRO A 60 -0.04 3.31 7.96
C PRO A 60 -1.24 3.93 8.68
N GLY A 61 -0.95 4.60 9.78
CA GLY A 61 -1.82 5.63 10.33
C GLY A 61 -1.55 6.99 9.69
N ALA A 62 -2.40 7.96 10.02
CA ALA A 62 -2.24 9.35 9.61
C ALA A 62 -2.82 10.30 10.66
N ASN A 63 -2.13 11.39 10.95
CA ASN A 63 -2.64 12.42 11.84
C ASN A 63 -3.87 13.10 11.22
N SER A 64 -4.63 13.83 12.03
CA SER A 64 -5.69 14.72 11.56
C SER A 64 -5.17 15.62 10.46
N TYR A 65 -5.91 15.68 9.35
CA TYR A 65 -5.56 16.50 8.20
C TYR A 65 -4.12 16.27 7.69
N GLY A 66 -3.61 15.07 7.85
CA GLY A 66 -2.25 14.72 7.54
C GLY A 66 -2.11 13.48 6.66
N GLY A 67 -0.89 13.01 6.51
CA GLY A 67 -0.58 11.80 5.76
C GLY A 67 0.34 10.86 6.52
N GLY A 68 0.32 9.60 6.12
CA GLY A 68 1.27 8.58 6.51
C GLY A 68 1.55 7.70 5.30
N GLY A 69 2.73 7.09 5.23
CA GLY A 69 3.08 6.32 4.05
C GLY A 69 4.32 5.45 4.21
N GLY A 70 4.74 4.90 3.07
CA GLY A 70 5.89 4.03 3.00
C GLY A 70 5.63 2.62 3.52
N PHE A 71 4.39 2.18 3.57
CA PHE A 71 4.04 0.82 4.00
C PHE A 71 4.03 -0.10 2.77
N CYS A 72 5.02 -0.96 2.65
CA CYS A 72 5.09 -1.94 1.56
C CYS A 72 4.23 -3.16 1.89
N CYS A 73 3.57 -3.82 1.00
CA CYS A 73 3.25 -3.47 -0.38
C CYS A 73 1.83 -3.96 -0.67
N VAL A 74 1.02 -3.13 -1.29
CA VAL A 74 -0.25 -3.59 -1.85
C VAL A 74 0.01 -4.13 -3.24
N MET A 75 -0.46 -5.37 -3.51
CA MET A 75 -0.36 -5.96 -4.85
C MET A 75 -1.46 -5.41 -5.74
N VAL A 76 -1.05 -4.80 -6.84
CA VAL A 76 -1.97 -4.16 -7.80
C VAL A 76 -1.62 -4.55 -9.23
N PRO A 77 -2.60 -4.62 -10.15
CA PRO A 77 -2.31 -4.83 -11.56
C PRO A 77 -1.41 -3.76 -12.15
N ASP A 78 -0.49 -4.14 -13.04
CA ASP A 78 0.39 -3.20 -13.76
C ASP A 78 -0.39 -2.32 -14.74
N VAL A 79 -1.51 -2.84 -15.24
CA VAL A 79 -2.39 -2.15 -16.18
C VAL A 79 -3.77 -2.02 -15.57
N TRP A 80 -4.30 -0.80 -15.59
CA TRP A 80 -5.66 -0.55 -15.16
C TRP A 80 -6.67 -1.25 -16.06
N ARG A 81 -7.75 -1.74 -15.46
CA ARG A 81 -8.91 -2.31 -16.16
C ARG A 81 -10.21 -1.89 -15.45
N PRO A 82 -11.31 -1.76 -16.18
CA PRO A 82 -12.61 -1.46 -15.58
C PRO A 82 -13.00 -2.46 -14.48
N GLY A 83 -13.64 -1.96 -13.43
CA GLY A 83 -14.12 -2.78 -12.32
C GLY A 83 -13.05 -3.09 -11.25
N LEU A 84 -11.86 -2.53 -11.34
CA LEU A 84 -10.90 -2.64 -10.24
C LEU A 84 -11.41 -1.92 -9.01
N THR A 85 -11.48 -2.65 -7.90
CA THR A 85 -11.91 -2.15 -6.59
C THR A 85 -10.98 -2.62 -5.50
N ALA A 86 -11.00 -1.93 -4.36
CA ALA A 86 -10.38 -2.39 -3.13
C ALA A 86 -11.37 -2.31 -1.97
N LYS A 87 -11.25 -3.27 -1.05
CA LYS A 87 -11.99 -3.26 0.21
C LYS A 87 -11.18 -2.48 1.24
N ILE A 88 -11.75 -1.41 1.77
CA ILE A 88 -11.10 -0.53 2.73
C ILE A 88 -11.80 -0.63 4.07
N THR A 89 -11.00 -0.77 5.13
CA THR A 89 -11.40 -0.58 6.53
C THR A 89 -10.36 0.30 7.22
N TRP A 90 -10.77 1.07 8.20
CA TRP A 90 -9.84 1.85 9.01
C TRP A 90 -10.35 2.01 10.43
N THR A 91 -9.45 2.42 11.29
CA THR A 91 -9.74 2.75 12.69
C THR A 91 -9.34 4.20 12.91
N SER A 92 -10.25 5.04 13.41
CA SER A 92 -9.97 6.42 13.78
C SER A 92 -9.93 6.61 15.29
N ASP A 93 -9.23 7.64 15.70
CA ASP A 93 -9.13 8.12 17.06
C ASP A 93 -9.72 9.54 17.14
N PRO A 94 -10.96 9.68 17.62
CA PRO A 94 -11.60 10.99 17.76
C PRO A 94 -10.99 11.83 18.88
N ASN A 95 -10.23 11.22 19.79
CA ASN A 95 -9.66 11.86 20.97
C ASN A 95 -8.16 12.12 20.85
N TYR A 96 -7.64 12.10 19.64
CA TYR A 96 -6.20 12.31 19.34
C TYR A 96 -5.60 13.59 19.96
N TRP A 97 -6.46 14.56 20.27
CA TRP A 97 -6.06 15.85 20.90
C TRP A 97 -5.81 15.77 22.40
N MET A 98 -6.27 14.68 23.05
CA MET A 98 -6.14 14.55 24.50
C MET A 98 -4.67 14.42 24.87
N LYS A 99 -4.27 15.17 25.90
CA LYS A 99 -2.95 14.96 26.49
C LYS A 99 -2.90 13.58 27.15
N SER A 100 -1.72 12.94 27.10
CA SER A 100 -1.53 11.62 27.73
C SER A 100 -1.91 11.56 29.20
N SER A 101 -1.82 12.67 29.93
CA SER A 101 -2.25 12.77 31.34
C SER A 101 -3.78 12.82 31.52
N GLU A 102 -4.53 13.03 30.45
CA GLU A 102 -5.98 13.12 30.44
C GLU A 102 -6.63 11.88 29.81
N MET A 103 -5.80 10.95 29.28
CA MET A 103 -6.28 9.72 28.67
C MET A 103 -6.77 8.76 29.76
N PRO A 104 -7.99 8.22 29.65
CA PRO A 104 -8.46 7.15 30.53
C PRO A 104 -7.69 5.84 30.30
N ASP A 105 -7.67 4.95 31.28
CA ASP A 105 -6.98 3.65 31.19
C ASP A 105 -7.54 2.77 30.05
N ASP A 106 -8.80 2.98 29.66
CA ASP A 106 -9.49 2.27 28.60
C ASP A 106 -9.52 3.04 27.26
N TYR A 107 -8.57 3.96 27.06
CA TYR A 107 -8.53 4.88 25.91
C TYR A 107 -8.77 4.20 24.54
N GLU A 108 -8.18 3.02 24.32
CA GLU A 108 -8.32 2.28 23.06
C GLU A 108 -9.77 1.81 22.77
N THR A 109 -10.62 1.76 23.79
CA THR A 109 -12.04 1.41 23.60
C THR A 109 -12.83 2.52 22.89
N HIS A 110 -12.28 3.73 22.83
CA HIS A 110 -12.88 4.89 22.17
C HIS A 110 -12.56 4.94 20.68
N TYR A 111 -11.69 4.08 20.17
CA TYR A 111 -11.41 3.99 18.75
C TYR A 111 -12.65 3.60 17.95
N GLN A 112 -12.86 4.31 16.85
CA GLN A 112 -13.98 4.06 15.96
C GLN A 112 -13.53 3.23 14.75
N ARG A 113 -14.26 2.15 14.47
CA ARG A 113 -14.01 1.29 13.31
C ARG A 113 -14.96 1.64 12.16
N HIS A 114 -14.40 1.79 10.97
CA HIS A 114 -15.10 2.18 9.75
C HIS A 114 -14.98 1.09 8.69
N GLY A 115 -16.00 0.99 7.85
CA GLY A 115 -16.05 0.01 6.76
C GLY A 115 -16.55 -1.38 7.21
N PRO A 116 -16.39 -2.41 6.39
CA PRO A 116 -15.71 -2.39 5.09
C PRO A 116 -16.50 -1.65 4.02
N ILE A 117 -15.82 -0.87 3.21
CA ILE A 117 -16.38 -0.27 1.99
C ILE A 117 -15.61 -0.74 0.76
N ILE A 118 -16.32 -0.90 -0.34
CA ILE A 118 -15.74 -1.26 -1.64
C ILE A 118 -15.55 0.03 -2.43
N VAL A 119 -14.31 0.37 -2.72
CA VAL A 119 -13.93 1.61 -3.37
C VAL A 119 -13.36 1.31 -4.75
N PRO A 120 -13.84 1.95 -5.83
CA PRO A 120 -13.21 1.83 -7.14
C PRO A 120 -11.82 2.45 -7.13
N ILE A 121 -10.86 1.78 -7.78
CA ILE A 121 -9.52 2.32 -7.98
C ILE A 121 -9.55 3.16 -9.25
N GLU A 122 -9.19 4.42 -9.14
CA GLU A 122 -9.24 5.37 -10.26
C GLU A 122 -8.29 4.95 -11.39
N ARG A 123 -8.63 5.35 -12.60
CA ARG A 123 -7.85 5.02 -13.79
C ARG A 123 -6.46 5.65 -13.72
N TRP A 124 -5.45 4.89 -14.11
CA TRP A 124 -4.09 5.36 -14.34
C TRP A 124 -3.58 4.92 -15.70
N GLU A 125 -2.63 5.64 -16.25
CA GLU A 125 -1.93 5.26 -17.47
C GLU A 125 -0.69 4.42 -17.17
N LYS A 126 -0.34 3.51 -18.07
CA LYS A 126 0.84 2.65 -17.91
C LYS A 126 2.10 3.50 -17.71
N GLY A 127 2.88 3.20 -16.69
CA GLY A 127 4.09 3.93 -16.32
C GLY A 127 3.86 5.20 -15.48
N GLN A 128 2.61 5.53 -15.15
CA GLN A 128 2.27 6.69 -14.30
C GLN A 128 1.75 6.29 -12.91
N ALA A 129 1.93 5.05 -12.52
CA ALA A 129 1.38 4.49 -11.28
C ALA A 129 2.51 4.09 -10.34
N CYS A 130 3.04 5.05 -9.57
CA CYS A 130 4.15 4.83 -8.63
C CYS A 130 3.68 4.38 -7.25
N GLY A 131 2.65 5.01 -6.67
CA GLY A 131 2.11 4.71 -5.36
C GLY A 131 0.73 4.08 -5.40
N PHE A 132 0.21 3.74 -4.24
CA PHE A 132 -1.18 3.39 -4.00
C PHE A 132 -1.71 4.29 -2.89
N ASP A 133 -2.33 5.39 -3.29
CA ASP A 133 -2.70 6.49 -2.41
C ASP A 133 -4.17 6.37 -2.02
N VAL A 134 -4.42 6.19 -0.72
CA VAL A 134 -5.76 6.13 -0.13
C VAL A 134 -6.06 7.47 0.53
N HIS A 135 -7.10 8.13 0.07
CA HIS A 135 -7.60 9.39 0.62
C HIS A 135 -8.89 9.13 1.38
N ILE A 136 -8.91 9.44 2.68
CA ILE A 136 -10.09 9.34 3.55
C ILE A 136 -10.58 10.74 3.85
N PHE A 137 -11.84 11.01 3.50
CA PHE A 137 -12.51 12.29 3.70
C PHE A 137 -13.59 12.15 4.78
N PRO A 138 -14.11 13.25 5.33
CA PRO A 138 -15.28 13.25 6.20
C PRO A 138 -16.46 12.50 5.60
N CYS A 139 -17.34 11.97 6.46
CA CYS A 139 -18.52 11.17 6.09
C CYS A 139 -18.17 9.87 5.35
N ASP A 140 -17.08 9.23 5.73
CA ASP A 140 -16.63 7.92 5.22
C ASP A 140 -16.43 7.88 3.69
N LYS A 141 -16.13 9.01 3.08
CA LYS A 141 -15.80 9.06 1.66
C LYS A 141 -14.35 8.67 1.47
N VAL A 142 -14.10 7.74 0.55
CA VAL A 142 -12.74 7.26 0.23
C VAL A 142 -12.50 7.35 -1.27
N ARG A 143 -11.31 7.80 -1.65
CA ARG A 143 -10.78 7.73 -3.02
C ARG A 143 -9.47 6.97 -3.02
N ILE A 144 -9.25 6.22 -4.09
CA ILE A 144 -8.00 5.47 -4.30
C ILE A 144 -7.44 5.87 -5.65
N VAL A 145 -6.23 6.42 -5.63
CA VAL A 145 -5.52 6.84 -6.84
C VAL A 145 -4.15 6.19 -6.92
N ARG A 146 -3.65 6.03 -8.13
CA ARG A 146 -2.25 5.68 -8.40
C ARG A 146 -1.62 6.80 -9.21
N SER A 147 -0.57 7.41 -8.70
CA SER A 147 0.08 8.54 -9.34
C SER A 147 1.57 8.55 -9.07
N CYS A 148 2.35 8.96 -10.06
CA CYS A 148 3.75 9.35 -9.88
C CYS A 148 3.89 10.86 -9.58
N ILE A 149 2.79 11.61 -9.70
CA ILE A 149 2.73 13.02 -9.30
C ILE A 149 2.44 13.04 -7.79
N PRO A 150 3.25 13.70 -6.98
CA PRO A 150 3.00 13.82 -5.54
C PRO A 150 1.72 14.60 -5.25
N PRO A 151 1.01 14.31 -4.14
CA PRO A 151 -0.11 15.10 -3.67
C PRO A 151 0.25 16.58 -3.53
N GLY A 152 -0.71 17.44 -3.92
CA GLY A 152 -0.53 18.90 -3.88
C GLY A 152 0.20 19.48 -5.09
N GLN A 153 0.72 18.67 -5.98
CA GLN A 153 1.33 19.12 -7.24
C GLN A 153 0.28 19.24 -8.36
N PRO A 154 0.48 20.16 -9.33
CA PRO A 154 -0.37 20.25 -10.50
C PRO A 154 -0.46 18.91 -11.25
N GLY A 155 -1.69 18.48 -11.55
CA GLY A 155 -1.95 17.21 -12.24
C GLY A 155 -2.16 16.00 -11.30
N TYR A 156 -2.00 16.15 -9.99
CA TYR A 156 -2.40 15.11 -9.05
C TYR A 156 -3.93 14.93 -9.06
N PRO A 157 -4.47 13.68 -9.11
CA PRO A 157 -5.91 13.45 -9.29
C PRO A 157 -6.82 13.96 -8.17
N VAL A 158 -6.28 14.06 -6.94
CA VAL A 158 -7.04 14.58 -5.79
C VAL A 158 -6.64 16.04 -5.55
N PRO A 159 -7.57 17.00 -5.71
CA PRO A 159 -7.28 18.39 -5.43
C PRO A 159 -6.83 18.59 -3.97
N GLN A 160 -5.94 19.53 -3.75
CA GLN A 160 -5.67 19.99 -2.39
C GLN A 160 -6.97 20.49 -1.77
N SER A 161 -7.24 20.08 -0.54
CA SER A 161 -8.34 20.65 0.22
C SER A 161 -8.11 22.16 0.37
N PRO A 162 -9.14 22.99 0.19
CA PRO A 162 -9.01 24.44 0.38
C PRO A 162 -8.42 24.74 1.77
N PRO A 163 -7.65 25.81 1.93
CA PRO A 163 -7.04 26.16 3.23
C PRO A 163 -8.04 26.32 4.38
N ASP A 164 -9.28 26.66 4.05
CA ASP A 164 -10.38 26.92 5.00
C ASP A 164 -11.20 25.67 5.39
N TRP A 165 -10.88 24.51 4.85
CA TRP A 165 -11.61 23.28 5.18
C TRP A 165 -11.40 22.82 6.63
N LYS A 166 -10.24 23.16 7.24
CA LYS A 166 -9.95 22.92 8.66
C LYS A 166 -10.86 23.74 9.60
N GLU A 167 -11.37 24.86 9.13
CA GLU A 167 -12.24 25.75 9.90
C GLU A 167 -13.72 25.39 9.76
N ARG A 168 -14.05 24.49 8.82
CA ARG A 168 -15.43 24.06 8.49
C ARG A 168 -15.78 22.65 8.96
N ALA A 169 -14.87 21.98 9.65
CA ALA A 169 -15.04 20.61 10.17
C ALA A 169 -15.56 20.64 11.62
#